data_00dcc7ceb973714638f8f1453af6ca6f
#
_entry.id   00dcc7ceb973714638f8f1453af6ca6f
#
_cell.length_a   1.000
_cell.length_b   1.000
_cell.length_c   1.000
_cell.angle_alpha   90.00
_cell.angle_beta   90.00
_cell.angle_gamma   90.00
#
_symmetry.space_group_name_H-M   'P 1'
#
loop_
_entity.id
_entity.type
_entity.pdbx_description
1 polymer ?
#
loop_
_entity_poly.entity_id
_entity_poly.type
_entity_poly.pdbx_seq_one_letter_code
_entity_poly.pdbx_strand_id
1 'polypeptide(L)'
;MKYYLIAGEPSGDLHGANLIEGLRKADPEAQFRFWGGDRMAAAGGAANLAKHYRETSFFGIVQVLKNLRTIKRQMLECQADVAAFAPDVLILVDYPGFNMKMARWAKEHGIRTFYYI
;
A
#
# COMPACT_ATOMS: atom_id res chain seq x y z
N MET A 1 15.40 -5.94 5.59
CA MET A 1 14.97 -5.04 4.50
C MET A 1 13.71 -4.27 4.89
N LYS A 2 13.46 -3.17 4.25
CA LYS A 2 12.29 -2.34 4.47
C LYS A 2 11.30 -2.55 3.31
N TYR A 3 10.08 -2.95 3.66
CA TYR A 3 9.02 -3.23 2.69
C TYR A 3 7.84 -2.29 2.91
N TYR A 4 7.37 -1.69 1.83
CA TYR A 4 6.15 -0.89 1.84
C TYR A 4 5.11 -1.59 0.96
N LEU A 5 3.93 -1.88 1.52
CA LEU A 5 2.87 -2.59 0.80
C LEU A 5 1.65 -1.68 0.65
N ILE A 6 0.98 -1.76 -0.49
CA ILE A 6 -0.26 -1.00 -0.73
C ILE A 6 -1.35 -1.93 -1.20
N ALA A 7 -2.41 -2.05 -0.39
CA ALA A 7 -3.63 -2.75 -0.72
C ALA A 7 -4.81 -1.80 -0.47
N GLY A 8 -5.80 -1.83 -1.33
CA GLY A 8 -6.92 -0.89 -1.28
C GLY A 8 -8.28 -1.50 -1.00
N GLU A 9 -8.35 -2.80 -0.74
CA GLU A 9 -9.61 -3.51 -0.55
C GLU A 9 -9.43 -4.79 0.28
N PRO A 10 -10.53 -5.41 0.76
CA PRO A 10 -10.42 -6.58 1.65
C PRO A 10 -9.64 -7.75 1.09
N SER A 11 -9.79 -8.07 -0.21
CA SER A 11 -9.04 -9.17 -0.82
C SER A 11 -7.54 -8.88 -0.84
N GLY A 12 -7.17 -7.64 -1.15
CA GLY A 12 -5.78 -7.20 -1.12
C GLY A 12 -5.19 -7.23 0.28
N ASP A 13 -6.00 -6.88 1.28
CA ASP A 13 -5.61 -6.94 2.68
C ASP A 13 -5.26 -8.37 3.11
N LEU A 14 -6.06 -9.34 2.69
CA LEU A 14 -5.79 -10.75 2.95
C LEU A 14 -4.47 -11.19 2.31
N HIS A 15 -4.27 -10.89 1.03
CA HIS A 15 -3.04 -11.24 0.31
C HIS A 15 -1.83 -10.51 0.87
N GLY A 16 -1.99 -9.23 1.19
CA GLY A 16 -0.93 -8.45 1.82
C GLY A 16 -0.50 -9.00 3.16
N ALA A 17 -1.45 -9.43 3.98
CA ALA A 17 -1.16 -10.07 5.26
C ALA A 17 -0.35 -11.35 5.08
N ASN A 18 -0.74 -12.19 4.13
CA ASN A 18 0.00 -13.42 3.83
C ASN A 18 1.42 -13.13 3.34
N LEU A 19 1.59 -12.09 2.52
CA LEU A 19 2.91 -11.67 2.06
C LEU A 19 3.78 -11.19 3.22
N ILE A 20 3.23 -10.41 4.13
CA ILE A 20 3.96 -9.93 5.32
C ILE A 20 4.45 -11.11 6.15
N GLU A 21 3.59 -12.09 6.40
CA GLU A 21 3.96 -13.28 7.16
C GLU A 21 5.10 -14.05 6.48
N GLY A 22 5.00 -14.24 5.16
CA GLY A 22 6.02 -14.94 4.40
C GLY A 22 7.35 -14.19 4.37
N LEU A 23 7.30 -12.88 4.19
CA LEU A 23 8.50 -12.03 4.18
C LEU A 23 9.18 -12.01 5.56
N ARG A 24 8.39 -12.00 6.63
CA ARG A 24 8.95 -12.01 7.99
C ARG A 24 9.68 -13.32 8.26
N LYS A 25 9.17 -14.44 7.75
CA LYS A 25 9.85 -15.73 7.89
C LYS A 25 11.16 -15.76 7.11
N ALA A 26 11.18 -15.19 5.91
CA ALA A 26 12.36 -15.15 5.07
C ALA A 26 13.37 -14.09 5.54
N ASP A 27 12.89 -13.02 6.16
CA ASP A 27 13.70 -11.89 6.63
C ASP A 27 13.24 -11.50 8.04
N PRO A 28 13.80 -12.13 9.09
CA PRO A 28 13.38 -11.86 10.47
C PRO A 28 13.57 -10.42 10.92
N GLU A 29 14.44 -9.66 10.25
CA GLU A 29 14.70 -8.25 10.57
C GLU A 29 13.89 -7.29 9.69
N ALA A 30 12.93 -7.81 8.91
CA ALA A 30 12.11 -7.00 8.02
C ALA A 30 11.34 -5.92 8.77
N GLN A 31 11.33 -4.73 8.20
CA GLN A 31 10.50 -3.62 8.65
C GLN A 31 9.39 -3.40 7.64
N PHE A 32 8.18 -3.20 8.12
CA PHE A 32 7.00 -3.05 7.28
C PHE A 32 6.29 -1.74 7.55
N ARG A 33 5.78 -1.14 6.48
CA ARG A 33 4.81 -0.05 6.55
C ARG A 33 3.85 -0.25 5.40
N PHE A 34 2.57 0.05 5.59
CA PHE A 34 1.59 -0.33 4.58
C PHE A 34 0.32 0.49 4.64
N TRP A 35 -0.34 0.53 3.49
CA TRP A 35 -1.75 0.86 3.34
C TRP A 35 -2.49 -0.46 3.18
N GLY A 36 -3.50 -0.70 3.99
CA GLY A 36 -4.24 -1.97 3.95
C GLY A 36 -5.38 -1.95 4.94
N GLY A 37 -5.58 -3.07 5.61
CA GLY A 37 -6.67 -3.22 6.56
C GLY A 37 -6.27 -3.96 7.82
N ASP A 38 -7.27 -4.51 8.48
CA ASP A 38 -7.09 -5.15 9.79
C ASP A 38 -6.20 -6.38 9.74
N ARG A 39 -6.25 -7.14 8.63
CA ARG A 39 -5.44 -8.35 8.48
C ARG A 39 -3.97 -8.02 8.32
N MET A 40 -3.65 -7.02 7.51
CA MET A 40 -2.27 -6.56 7.38
C MET A 40 -1.77 -5.95 8.69
N ALA A 41 -2.63 -5.23 9.40
CA ALA A 41 -2.28 -4.66 10.71
C ALA A 41 -1.97 -5.77 11.72
N ALA A 42 -2.72 -6.87 11.71
CA ALA A 42 -2.45 -8.01 12.58
C ALA A 42 -1.14 -8.71 12.24
N ALA A 43 -0.83 -8.85 10.95
CA ALA A 43 0.38 -9.52 10.50
C ALA A 43 1.63 -8.63 10.63
N GLY A 44 1.52 -7.35 10.31
CA GLY A 44 2.65 -6.42 10.22
C GLY A 44 2.81 -5.45 11.39
N GLY A 45 1.84 -5.42 12.29
CA GLY A 45 1.81 -4.48 13.41
C GLY A 45 0.90 -3.27 13.14
N ALA A 46 -0.02 -3.01 14.07
CA ALA A 46 -0.98 -1.91 13.92
C ALA A 46 -0.30 -0.54 13.80
N ALA A 47 0.83 -0.36 14.46
CA ALA A 47 1.59 0.90 14.40
C ALA A 47 2.19 1.16 13.01
N ASN A 48 2.31 0.13 12.18
CA ASN A 48 2.87 0.20 10.84
C ASN A 48 1.81 0.42 9.76
N LEU A 49 0.53 0.42 10.13
CA LEU A 49 -0.58 0.74 9.24
C LEU A 49 -0.66 2.25 9.08
N ALA A 50 -0.25 2.74 7.91
CA ALA A 50 -0.26 4.17 7.61
C ALA A 50 -1.64 4.68 7.25
N LYS A 51 -2.44 3.86 6.54
CA LYS A 51 -3.79 4.21 6.10
C LYS A 51 -4.62 2.95 5.94
N HIS A 52 -5.82 2.96 6.52
CA HIS A 52 -6.78 1.86 6.34
C HIS A 52 -7.57 2.07 5.04
N TYR A 53 -7.87 1.00 4.31
CA TYR A 53 -8.61 1.10 3.03
C TYR A 53 -10.01 1.70 3.20
N ARG A 54 -10.61 1.65 4.38
CA ARG A 54 -11.89 2.31 4.66
C ARG A 54 -11.81 3.81 4.48
N GLU A 55 -10.65 4.39 4.70
CA GLU A 55 -10.43 5.83 4.54
C GLU A 55 -10.23 6.24 3.08
N THR A 56 -9.95 5.27 2.21
CA THR A 56 -9.63 5.52 0.81
C THR A 56 -10.64 4.90 -0.16
N SER A 57 -11.57 4.09 0.34
CA SER A 57 -12.58 3.43 -0.50
C SER A 57 -13.72 4.38 -0.85
N PHE A 58 -14.13 4.36 -2.11
CA PHE A 58 -15.25 5.16 -2.61
C PHE A 58 -16.31 4.22 -3.15
N PHE A 59 -17.55 4.44 -2.73
CA PHE A 59 -18.71 3.65 -3.16
C PHE A 59 -19.49 4.41 -4.21
N GLY A 60 -19.54 3.86 -5.42
CA GLY A 60 -20.30 4.42 -6.52
C GLY A 60 -19.56 5.50 -7.31
N ILE A 61 -19.95 5.59 -8.58
CA ILE A 61 -19.31 6.48 -9.56
C ILE A 61 -19.47 7.95 -9.17
N VAL A 62 -20.62 8.32 -8.61
CA VAL A 62 -20.89 9.71 -8.22
C VAL A 62 -19.92 10.17 -7.14
N GLN A 63 -19.63 9.31 -6.16
CA GLN A 63 -18.67 9.64 -5.11
C GLN A 63 -17.26 9.77 -5.67
N VAL A 64 -16.87 8.87 -6.57
CA VAL A 64 -15.56 8.94 -7.23
C VAL A 64 -15.40 10.27 -7.96
N LEU A 65 -16.40 10.68 -8.75
CA LEU A 65 -16.36 11.95 -9.49
C LEU A 65 -16.27 13.15 -8.56
N LYS A 66 -17.02 13.15 -7.45
CA LYS A 66 -17.00 14.25 -6.48
C LYS A 66 -15.68 14.29 -5.70
N ASN A 67 -14.96 13.19 -5.62
CA ASN A 67 -13.78 13.06 -4.78
C ASN A 67 -12.46 12.96 -5.57
N LEU A 68 -12.43 13.43 -6.82
CA LEU A 68 -11.21 13.41 -7.64
C LEU A 68 -10.05 14.14 -6.95
N ARG A 69 -10.31 15.28 -6.33
CA ARG A 69 -9.28 16.02 -5.59
C ARG A 69 -8.80 15.25 -4.37
N THR A 70 -9.72 14.55 -3.70
CA THR A 70 -9.39 13.71 -2.55
C THR A 70 -8.54 12.53 -2.97
N ILE A 71 -8.86 11.90 -4.11
CA ILE A 71 -8.06 10.80 -4.67
C ILE A 71 -6.64 11.27 -4.98
N LYS A 72 -6.50 12.44 -5.61
CA LYS A 72 -5.19 13.02 -5.90
C LYS A 72 -4.41 13.31 -4.61
N ARG A 73 -5.08 13.85 -3.61
CA ARG A 73 -4.46 14.13 -2.31
C ARG A 73 -3.96 12.86 -1.64
N GLN A 74 -4.78 11.80 -1.70
CA GLN A 74 -4.38 10.49 -1.16
C GLN A 74 -3.19 9.91 -1.90
N MET A 75 -3.13 10.09 -3.22
CA MET A 75 -1.98 9.67 -4.02
C MET A 75 -0.71 10.39 -3.56
N LEU A 76 -0.78 11.71 -3.40
CA LEU A 76 0.36 12.52 -2.94
C LEU A 76 0.75 12.16 -1.50
N GLU A 77 -0.22 11.92 -0.65
CA GLU A 77 0.01 11.47 0.73
C GLU A 77 0.75 10.14 0.76
N CYS A 78 0.31 9.18 -0.05
CA CYS A 78 0.95 7.88 -0.15
C CYS A 78 2.39 8.00 -0.66
N GLN A 79 2.61 8.78 -1.72
CA GLN A 79 3.93 9.02 -2.27
C GLN A 79 4.87 9.63 -1.24
N ALA A 80 4.39 10.61 -0.48
CA ALA A 80 5.18 11.26 0.57
C ALA A 80 5.53 10.27 1.69
N ASP A 81 4.60 9.43 2.08
CA ASP A 81 4.82 8.44 3.13
C ASP A 81 5.82 7.37 2.69
N VAL A 82 5.70 6.89 1.45
CA VAL A 82 6.65 5.94 0.88
C VAL A 82 8.05 6.54 0.83
N ALA A 83 8.16 7.78 0.35
CA ALA A 83 9.45 8.47 0.26
C ALA A 83 10.08 8.65 1.65
N ALA A 84 9.29 9.01 2.65
CA ALA A 84 9.77 9.20 4.03
C ALA A 84 10.22 7.88 4.65
N PHE A 85 9.53 6.79 4.37
CA PHE A 85 9.90 5.46 4.86
C PHE A 85 11.17 4.94 4.18
N ALA A 86 11.39 5.34 2.94
CA ALA A 86 12.52 4.93 2.10
C ALA A 86 12.65 3.39 2.02
N PRO A 87 11.65 2.70 1.47
CA PRO A 87 11.67 1.24 1.43
C PRO A 87 12.72 0.71 0.47
N ASP A 88 13.19 -0.50 0.74
CA ASP A 88 14.00 -1.25 -0.22
C ASP A 88 13.13 -1.80 -1.35
N VAL A 89 11.87 -2.14 -1.03
CA VAL A 89 10.93 -2.70 -1.99
C VAL A 89 9.53 -2.15 -1.72
N LEU A 90 8.86 -1.72 -2.79
CA LEU A 90 7.45 -1.36 -2.78
C LEU A 90 6.66 -2.52 -3.38
N ILE A 91 5.70 -3.06 -2.62
CA ILE A 91 4.85 -4.16 -3.06
C ILE A 91 3.44 -3.66 -3.25
N LEU A 92 2.96 -3.74 -4.48
CA LEU A 92 1.63 -3.28 -4.86
C LEU A 92 0.71 -4.49 -4.98
N VAL A 93 -0.35 -4.53 -4.17
CA VAL A 93 -1.26 -5.66 -4.11
C VAL A 93 -2.56 -5.28 -4.81
N ASP A 94 -2.73 -5.78 -6.03
CA ASP A 94 -3.91 -5.50 -6.86
C ASP A 94 -4.22 -3.99 -6.93
N TYR A 95 -5.49 -3.56 -6.85
CA TYR A 95 -5.90 -2.15 -6.81
C TYR A 95 -5.35 -1.34 -7.98
N PRO A 96 -5.68 -1.74 -9.24
CA PRO A 96 -4.92 -1.28 -10.41
C PRO A 96 -4.97 0.22 -10.66
N GLY A 97 -6.11 0.86 -10.45
CA GLY A 97 -6.24 2.31 -10.70
C GLY A 97 -5.25 3.14 -9.91
N PHE A 98 -5.10 2.84 -8.64
CA PHE A 98 -4.18 3.55 -7.74
C PHE A 98 -2.75 3.02 -7.90
N ASN A 99 -2.59 1.70 -7.86
CA ASN A 99 -1.27 1.10 -7.80
C ASN A 99 -0.48 1.22 -9.11
N MET A 100 -1.14 1.31 -10.27
CA MET A 100 -0.43 1.57 -11.52
C MET A 100 0.23 2.95 -11.52
N LYS A 101 -0.44 3.94 -10.96
CA LYS A 101 0.14 5.29 -10.81
C LYS A 101 1.28 5.29 -9.80
N MET A 102 1.14 4.54 -8.71
CA MET A 102 2.21 4.38 -7.72
C MET A 102 3.43 3.69 -8.33
N ALA A 103 3.21 2.67 -9.16
CA ALA A 103 4.30 1.96 -9.84
C ALA A 103 5.10 2.91 -10.76
N ARG A 104 4.39 3.76 -11.51
CA ARG A 104 5.05 4.74 -12.39
C ARG A 104 5.87 5.74 -11.59
N TRP A 105 5.29 6.28 -10.52
CA TRP A 105 5.99 7.19 -9.64
C TRP A 105 7.23 6.55 -9.02
N ALA A 106 7.11 5.32 -8.53
CA ALA A 106 8.21 4.59 -7.92
C ALA A 106 9.35 4.37 -8.91
N LYS A 107 9.02 4.02 -10.15
CA LYS A 107 10.02 3.83 -11.20
C LYS A 107 10.79 5.12 -11.45
N GLU A 108 10.11 6.26 -11.50
CA GLU A 108 10.73 7.57 -11.70
C GLU A 108 11.64 7.97 -10.53
N HIS A 109 11.41 7.40 -9.35
CA HIS A 109 12.18 7.69 -8.14
C HIS A 109 13.17 6.57 -7.77
N GLY A 110 13.37 5.61 -8.66
CA GLY A 110 14.35 4.55 -8.45
C GLY A 110 13.99 3.54 -7.36
N ILE A 111 12.71 3.39 -7.04
CA ILE A 111 12.24 2.46 -6.02
C ILE A 111 11.89 1.12 -6.69
N ARG A 112 12.48 0.04 -6.19
CA ARG A 112 12.17 -1.31 -6.68
C ARG A 112 10.73 -1.65 -6.34
N THR A 113 10.01 -2.17 -7.33
CA THR A 113 8.57 -2.41 -7.22
C THR A 113 8.22 -3.82 -7.65
N PHE A 114 7.37 -4.50 -6.86
CA PHE A 114 6.70 -5.74 -7.24
C PHE A 114 5.21 -5.52 -7.29
N TYR A 115 4.57 -6.03 -8.34
CA TYR A 115 3.13 -5.96 -8.48
C TYR A 115 2.55 -7.36 -8.30
N TYR A 116 1.74 -7.53 -7.26
CA TYR A 116 1.07 -8.79 -6.93
C TYR A 116 -0.40 -8.69 -7.32
N ILE A 117 -0.83 -9.55 -8.19
CA ILE A 117 -2.21 -9.57 -8.69
C ILE A 117 -2.93 -10.82 -8.20
#